data_a1e69e68ba58cc8338263eaa5bdeec76
#
_entry.id   a1e69e68ba58cc8338263eaa5bdeec76
#
_cell.length_a   1.000
_cell.length_b   1.000
_cell.length_c   1.000
_cell.angle_alpha   90.00
_cell.angle_beta   90.00
_cell.angle_gamma   90.00
#
_symmetry.space_group_name_H-M   'P 1'
#
loop_
_entity.id
_entity.type
_entity.pdbx_description
1 polymer ?
#
loop_
_entity_poly.entity_id
_entity_poly.type
_entity_poly.pdbx_seq_one_letter_code
_entity_poly.pdbx_strand_id
1 'polypeptide(L)'
;SSAASDVYKRQEEYNGKKFGDTQDPLLVSVRSGARASMPGMMDTILNLGLNDVAVEGFAVKTGNPRFAYDSYRRFIQMFSDVVMEVPKSYFEKIIDEVKADKGVVYDTELTADDLKELIVRFKAVYKEAMKGEEFPQDPKVQLMEAVKAVFRSWDNPRAIVYRRMNDIPGDWGTAVNVQTMVFGNKGDTSGTGVAFTRNPSTGAKGIYGEYLINAQGEDVVAGVRTPQPITQLEKDLPECYSQFMELAMKLENHYKDMQDMEFTIEEGKLYFLQTRNGKRTAQAAIQIACDLVDEGMITPREAVMRIEAKSLDQLLHPMFDTDALKAGEVIGEALPASPGAAAGKVVFTAEEAKELGKGGKGERVILVRLETSPEDIEGMHASQGILTVRGGMTSHAAVVARGMGTCCVSGCGAISIDEEAKQFTLGGYTFTEGDYISLDGSTGKIYKGDIKTVEATVSGNFGRIMAWADEYRKLGVRTNADTPADTKNAVRLGAEGIGLCRTEHMFFGEDRIPKFRRMILSDTVEKRVEALKPIGEFQKADFKAMYEALEGRPMTVRYLDPPLHEFVPTEEEDIKKLAE
;
A
#
# COMPACT_ATOMS: atom_id res chain seq x y z
N SER A 1 -26.17 -1.16 26.52
CA SER A 1 -27.44 -1.02 25.77
C SER A 1 -27.96 0.41 25.66
N SER A 2 -27.79 1.29 26.67
CA SER A 2 -28.23 2.70 26.57
C SER A 2 -27.40 3.53 25.59
N ALA A 3 -26.08 3.32 25.52
CA ALA A 3 -25.22 4.04 24.60
C ALA A 3 -25.56 3.78 23.12
N ALA A 4 -26.00 2.57 22.78
CA ALA A 4 -26.36 2.23 21.40
C ALA A 4 -27.68 2.86 20.95
N SER A 5 -28.61 3.18 21.91
CA SER A 5 -29.85 3.85 21.57
C SER A 5 -29.67 5.37 21.38
N ASP A 6 -28.59 5.94 21.89
CA ASP A 6 -28.35 7.40 21.77
C ASP A 6 -27.54 7.74 20.52
N VAL A 7 -26.95 6.74 19.85
CA VAL A 7 -26.02 6.91 18.72
C VAL A 7 -26.68 7.59 17.51
N TYR A 8 -27.96 7.35 17.26
CA TYR A 8 -28.69 7.97 16.15
C TYR A 8 -29.59 9.14 16.55
N LYS A 9 -29.84 9.35 17.84
CA LYS A 9 -30.73 10.43 18.31
C LYS A 9 -30.21 11.83 17.96
N ARG A 10 -28.91 12.06 18.08
CA ARG A 10 -28.30 13.34 17.70
C ARG A 10 -28.44 13.59 16.19
N GLN A 11 -28.30 12.56 15.38
CA GLN A 11 -28.50 12.64 13.93
C GLN A 11 -29.96 12.91 13.59
N GLU A 12 -30.92 12.31 14.34
CA GLU A 12 -32.35 12.60 14.19
C GLU A 12 -32.67 14.08 14.48
N GLU A 13 -32.16 14.59 15.58
CA GLU A 13 -32.34 16.01 15.96
C GLU A 13 -31.74 16.97 14.95
N TYR A 14 -30.51 16.69 14.51
CA TYR A 14 -29.76 17.54 13.57
C TYR A 14 -30.37 17.55 12.16
N ASN A 15 -30.84 16.41 11.68
CA ASN A 15 -31.36 16.26 10.31
C ASN A 15 -32.90 16.46 10.23
N GLY A 16 -33.60 16.47 11.34
CA GLY A 16 -35.08 16.53 11.38
C GLY A 16 -35.75 15.29 10.80
N LYS A 17 -35.02 14.15 10.74
CA LYS A 17 -35.52 12.86 10.23
C LYS A 17 -35.44 11.82 11.33
N LYS A 18 -36.24 10.76 11.21
CA LYS A 18 -36.22 9.67 12.18
C LYS A 18 -35.69 8.38 11.59
N PHE A 19 -34.85 7.71 12.37
CA PHE A 19 -34.33 6.38 12.05
C PHE A 19 -35.48 5.36 12.10
N GLY A 20 -35.71 4.68 10.98
CA GLY A 20 -36.83 3.76 10.83
C GLY A 20 -38.13 4.38 10.36
N ASP A 21 -38.16 5.67 10.02
CA ASP A 21 -39.35 6.29 9.43
C ASP A 21 -39.70 5.65 8.08
N THR A 22 -40.98 5.48 7.83
CA THR A 22 -41.46 4.84 6.60
C THR A 22 -41.67 5.82 5.43
N GLN A 23 -41.61 7.13 5.67
CA GLN A 23 -41.83 8.16 4.66
C GLN A 23 -40.56 8.91 4.27
N ASP A 24 -39.79 9.38 5.26
CA ASP A 24 -38.54 10.10 5.10
C ASP A 24 -37.50 9.58 6.08
N PRO A 25 -36.95 8.38 5.86
CA PRO A 25 -36.07 7.74 6.81
C PRO A 25 -34.73 8.45 6.95
N LEU A 26 -34.25 8.58 8.18
CA LEU A 26 -32.84 8.82 8.44
C LEU A 26 -32.07 7.55 8.10
N LEU A 27 -31.11 7.65 7.20
CA LEU A 27 -30.19 6.57 6.88
C LEU A 27 -28.81 6.87 7.47
N VAL A 28 -28.15 5.85 7.97
CA VAL A 28 -26.83 5.97 8.60
C VAL A 28 -25.84 4.95 8.03
N SER A 29 -24.57 5.29 8.15
CA SER A 29 -23.45 4.36 7.94
C SER A 29 -22.82 3.99 9.27
N VAL A 30 -22.24 2.81 9.34
CA VAL A 30 -21.42 2.33 10.46
C VAL A 30 -20.01 2.13 9.96
N ARG A 31 -19.06 2.83 10.56
CA ARG A 31 -17.66 2.90 10.14
C ARG A 31 -16.73 2.61 11.29
N SER A 32 -15.56 2.04 11.00
CA SER A 32 -14.49 1.88 11.98
C SER A 32 -13.88 3.24 12.34
N GLY A 33 -13.44 3.35 13.59
CA GLY A 33 -12.71 4.51 14.11
C GLY A 33 -11.42 4.07 14.79
N ALA A 34 -10.61 3.28 14.11
CA ALA A 34 -9.34 2.78 14.63
C ALA A 34 -8.34 3.94 14.83
N ARG A 35 -7.52 3.83 15.87
CA ARG A 35 -6.46 4.80 16.16
C ARG A 35 -5.42 4.89 15.04
N ALA A 36 -5.10 3.78 14.40
CA ALA A 36 -4.23 3.74 13.22
C ALA A 36 -5.07 3.66 11.94
N SER A 37 -4.62 4.37 10.90
CA SER A 37 -5.23 4.25 9.57
C SER A 37 -4.92 2.88 8.97
N MET A 38 -5.96 2.15 8.60
CA MET A 38 -5.88 0.81 8.03
C MET A 38 -6.78 0.72 6.78
N PRO A 39 -6.39 1.35 5.66
CA PRO A 39 -7.25 1.46 4.48
C PRO A 39 -7.70 0.10 3.94
N GLY A 40 -9.01 -0.08 3.78
CA GLY A 40 -9.58 -1.32 3.24
C GLY A 40 -9.55 -2.55 4.18
N MET A 41 -8.96 -2.42 5.38
CA MET A 41 -8.82 -3.57 6.30
C MET A 41 -10.03 -3.77 7.20
N MET A 42 -10.74 -2.69 7.51
CA MET A 42 -11.93 -2.70 8.37
C MET A 42 -13.19 -2.52 7.52
N ASP A 43 -14.29 -3.07 8.01
CA ASP A 43 -15.56 -3.02 7.30
C ASP A 43 -16.32 -1.71 7.53
N THR A 44 -17.09 -1.31 6.52
CA THR A 44 -18.03 -0.19 6.55
C THR A 44 -19.37 -0.67 6.03
N ILE A 45 -20.46 -0.33 6.71
CA ILE A 45 -21.80 -0.68 6.29
C ILE A 45 -22.58 0.61 6.02
N LEU A 46 -23.17 0.71 4.83
CA LEU A 46 -23.90 1.88 4.35
C LEU A 46 -25.41 1.61 4.32
N ASN A 47 -26.20 2.68 4.25
CA ASN A 47 -27.65 2.65 4.01
C ASN A 47 -28.48 1.94 5.09
N LEU A 48 -27.96 1.86 6.31
CA LEU A 48 -28.73 1.31 7.44
C LEU A 48 -30.00 2.12 7.70
N GLY A 49 -31.09 1.43 7.90
CA GLY A 49 -32.42 2.00 8.08
C GLY A 49 -33.39 1.69 6.94
N LEU A 50 -32.90 1.21 5.78
CA LEU A 50 -33.75 0.78 4.69
C LEU A 50 -34.36 -0.60 4.96
N ASN A 51 -35.62 -0.73 4.58
CA ASN A 51 -36.39 -1.96 4.59
C ASN A 51 -37.45 -1.92 3.49
N ASP A 52 -38.29 -2.95 3.39
CA ASP A 52 -39.28 -3.05 2.32
C ASP A 52 -40.30 -1.91 2.32
N VAL A 53 -40.63 -1.34 3.48
CA VAL A 53 -41.58 -0.23 3.61
C VAL A 53 -40.88 1.12 3.47
N ALA A 54 -39.76 1.33 4.14
CA ALA A 54 -39.01 2.58 4.12
C ALA A 54 -38.48 2.94 2.73
N VAL A 55 -38.11 1.95 1.91
CA VAL A 55 -37.64 2.20 0.53
C VAL A 55 -38.72 2.82 -0.34
N GLU A 56 -39.97 2.46 -0.17
CA GLU A 56 -41.09 3.04 -0.93
C GLU A 56 -41.27 4.53 -0.59
N GLY A 57 -41.27 4.87 0.71
CA GLY A 57 -41.31 6.25 1.17
C GLY A 57 -40.11 7.07 0.72
N PHE A 58 -38.94 6.46 0.77
CA PHE A 58 -37.68 7.07 0.31
C PHE A 58 -37.71 7.35 -1.20
N ALA A 59 -38.27 6.44 -2.01
CA ALA A 59 -38.47 6.64 -3.44
C ALA A 59 -39.38 7.83 -3.75
N VAL A 60 -40.48 7.96 -3.02
CA VAL A 60 -41.43 9.07 -3.15
C VAL A 60 -40.79 10.39 -2.70
N LYS A 61 -40.12 10.40 -1.55
CA LYS A 61 -39.51 11.62 -0.97
C LYS A 61 -38.38 12.18 -1.84
N THR A 62 -37.56 11.32 -2.40
CA THR A 62 -36.46 11.74 -3.28
C THR A 62 -36.92 12.06 -4.70
N GLY A 63 -38.11 11.63 -5.08
CA GLY A 63 -38.59 11.73 -6.46
C GLY A 63 -37.76 10.91 -7.45
N ASN A 64 -36.97 9.96 -6.97
CA ASN A 64 -36.07 9.15 -7.75
C ASN A 64 -36.14 7.67 -7.32
N PRO A 65 -37.12 6.92 -7.83
CA PRO A 65 -37.29 5.51 -7.49
C PRO A 65 -36.05 4.66 -7.80
N ARG A 66 -35.39 4.92 -8.93
CA ARG A 66 -34.18 4.18 -9.30
C ARG A 66 -33.10 4.31 -8.22
N PHE A 67 -32.82 5.51 -7.79
CA PHE A 67 -31.87 5.78 -6.70
C PHE A 67 -32.25 5.07 -5.39
N ALA A 68 -33.50 5.14 -5.01
CA ALA A 68 -33.97 4.54 -3.76
C ALA A 68 -33.84 3.02 -3.77
N TYR A 69 -34.26 2.36 -4.83
CA TYR A 69 -34.16 0.91 -4.96
C TYR A 69 -32.73 0.43 -5.19
N ASP A 70 -31.88 1.21 -5.86
CA ASP A 70 -30.45 0.91 -5.96
C ASP A 70 -29.77 0.99 -4.58
N SER A 71 -30.13 1.97 -3.78
CA SER A 71 -29.63 2.09 -2.40
C SER A 71 -30.04 0.90 -1.52
N TYR A 72 -31.25 0.40 -1.68
CA TYR A 72 -31.72 -0.77 -0.95
C TYR A 72 -31.05 -2.06 -1.46
N ARG A 73 -30.92 -2.22 -2.76
CA ARG A 73 -30.17 -3.34 -3.35
C ARG A 73 -28.74 -3.39 -2.84
N ARG A 74 -28.02 -2.27 -2.84
CA ARG A 74 -26.66 -2.16 -2.31
C ARG A 74 -26.59 -2.49 -0.83
N PHE A 75 -27.56 -2.02 -0.06
CA PHE A 75 -27.65 -2.32 1.36
C PHE A 75 -27.84 -3.82 1.64
N ILE A 76 -28.74 -4.48 0.96
CA ILE A 76 -28.97 -5.93 1.11
C ILE A 76 -27.69 -6.70 0.79
N GLN A 77 -27.02 -6.38 -0.31
CA GLN A 77 -25.77 -7.03 -0.70
C GLN A 77 -24.66 -6.83 0.34
N MET A 78 -24.43 -5.59 0.73
CA MET A 78 -23.36 -5.24 1.67
C MET A 78 -23.63 -5.82 3.07
N PHE A 79 -24.85 -5.70 3.57
CA PHE A 79 -25.22 -6.26 4.87
C PHE A 79 -25.10 -7.80 4.88
N SER A 80 -25.54 -8.45 3.83
CA SER A 80 -25.45 -9.89 3.70
C SER A 80 -24.00 -10.40 3.67
N ASP A 81 -23.15 -9.72 2.90
CA ASP A 81 -21.74 -10.10 2.76
C ASP A 81 -20.93 -9.76 4.03
N VAL A 82 -20.99 -8.51 4.45
CA VAL A 82 -20.13 -7.99 5.53
C VAL A 82 -20.62 -8.41 6.91
N VAL A 83 -21.91 -8.34 7.16
CA VAL A 83 -22.49 -8.60 8.50
C VAL A 83 -22.81 -10.07 8.70
N MET A 84 -23.39 -10.73 7.72
CA MET A 84 -23.87 -12.11 7.81
C MET A 84 -23.00 -13.14 7.11
N GLU A 85 -21.90 -12.71 6.51
CA GLU A 85 -20.89 -13.57 5.86
C GLU A 85 -21.46 -14.44 4.72
N VAL A 86 -22.46 -13.93 4.02
CA VAL A 86 -22.99 -14.55 2.79
C VAL A 86 -22.10 -14.14 1.62
N PRO A 87 -21.49 -15.07 0.87
CA PRO A 87 -20.53 -14.73 -0.17
C PRO A 87 -21.06 -13.72 -1.18
N LYS A 88 -20.31 -12.64 -1.40
CA LYS A 88 -20.62 -11.56 -2.35
C LYS A 88 -20.87 -12.07 -3.76
N SER A 89 -20.17 -13.12 -4.17
CA SER A 89 -20.27 -13.75 -5.48
C SER A 89 -21.68 -14.22 -5.81
N TYR A 90 -22.49 -14.61 -4.83
CA TYR A 90 -23.87 -15.03 -5.05
C TYR A 90 -24.73 -13.87 -5.58
N PHE A 91 -24.49 -12.66 -5.08
CA PHE A 91 -25.20 -11.46 -5.49
C PHE A 91 -24.67 -10.93 -6.83
N GLU A 92 -23.37 -10.92 -7.04
CA GLU A 92 -22.74 -10.48 -8.28
C GLU A 92 -23.19 -11.33 -9.47
N LYS A 93 -23.32 -12.63 -9.28
CA LYS A 93 -23.85 -13.54 -10.31
C LYS A 93 -25.27 -13.18 -10.73
N ILE A 94 -26.13 -12.83 -9.78
CA ILE A 94 -27.51 -12.42 -10.07
C ILE A 94 -27.54 -11.10 -10.83
N ILE A 95 -26.71 -10.14 -10.45
CA ILE A 95 -26.57 -8.85 -11.15
C ILE A 95 -26.15 -9.09 -12.61
N ASP A 96 -25.16 -9.94 -12.84
CA ASP A 96 -24.68 -10.27 -14.19
C ASP A 96 -25.76 -10.96 -15.02
N GLU A 97 -26.52 -11.87 -14.44
CA GLU A 97 -27.67 -12.52 -15.11
C GLU A 97 -28.72 -11.50 -15.53
N VAL A 98 -29.10 -10.58 -14.65
CA VAL A 98 -30.10 -9.54 -14.97
C VAL A 98 -29.58 -8.57 -16.02
N LYS A 99 -28.32 -8.15 -15.93
CA LYS A 99 -27.70 -7.31 -16.96
C LYS A 99 -27.70 -7.98 -18.34
N ALA A 100 -27.34 -9.26 -18.37
CA ALA A 100 -27.35 -10.04 -19.61
C ALA A 100 -28.76 -10.14 -20.22
N ASP A 101 -29.79 -10.41 -19.41
CA ASP A 101 -31.17 -10.48 -19.82
C ASP A 101 -31.73 -9.15 -20.37
N LYS A 102 -31.27 -8.04 -19.78
CA LYS A 102 -31.69 -6.68 -20.20
C LYS A 102 -30.80 -6.07 -21.29
N GLY A 103 -29.68 -6.72 -21.64
CA GLY A 103 -28.75 -6.25 -22.66
C GLY A 103 -27.96 -5.00 -22.25
N VAL A 104 -27.68 -4.79 -20.95
CA VAL A 104 -26.97 -3.65 -20.42
C VAL A 104 -25.59 -4.08 -19.90
N VAL A 105 -24.64 -3.14 -19.84
CA VAL A 105 -23.25 -3.37 -19.40
C VAL A 105 -23.02 -2.84 -18.01
N TYR A 106 -23.59 -1.68 -17.66
CA TYR A 106 -23.36 -1.01 -16.38
C TYR A 106 -24.58 -1.10 -15.46
N ASP A 107 -24.34 -1.19 -14.17
CA ASP A 107 -25.40 -1.17 -13.14
C ASP A 107 -26.27 0.08 -13.25
N THR A 108 -25.69 1.21 -13.65
CA THR A 108 -26.38 2.49 -13.84
C THR A 108 -27.43 2.48 -14.93
N GLU A 109 -27.40 1.51 -15.83
CA GLU A 109 -28.38 1.32 -16.93
C GLU A 109 -29.61 0.53 -16.49
N LEU A 110 -29.59 -0.11 -15.33
CA LEU A 110 -30.73 -0.82 -14.76
C LEU A 110 -31.84 0.15 -14.36
N THR A 111 -33.07 -0.19 -14.68
CA THR A 111 -34.25 0.60 -14.31
C THR A 111 -34.69 0.34 -12.88
N ALA A 112 -35.59 1.18 -12.34
CA ALA A 112 -36.18 0.95 -11.02
C ALA A 112 -36.85 -0.43 -10.91
N ASP A 113 -37.54 -0.87 -11.95
CA ASP A 113 -38.20 -2.17 -11.97
C ASP A 113 -37.19 -3.33 -12.01
N ASP A 114 -36.08 -3.17 -12.75
CA ASP A 114 -34.97 -4.13 -12.74
C ASP A 114 -34.36 -4.26 -11.33
N LEU A 115 -34.19 -3.14 -10.63
CA LEU A 115 -33.67 -3.12 -9.27
C LEU A 115 -34.63 -3.75 -8.25
N LYS A 116 -35.93 -3.58 -8.42
CA LYS A 116 -36.95 -4.27 -7.61
C LYS A 116 -36.86 -5.81 -7.80
N GLU A 117 -36.64 -6.26 -9.02
CA GLU A 117 -36.42 -7.68 -9.33
C GLU A 117 -35.16 -8.20 -8.63
N LEU A 118 -34.05 -7.45 -8.69
CA LEU A 118 -32.81 -7.78 -7.98
C LEU A 118 -33.04 -7.89 -6.47
N ILE A 119 -33.77 -6.96 -5.87
CA ILE A 119 -34.07 -6.97 -4.44
C ILE A 119 -34.80 -8.24 -4.03
N VAL A 120 -35.82 -8.64 -4.82
CA VAL A 120 -36.55 -9.89 -4.56
C VAL A 120 -35.61 -11.10 -4.60
N ARG A 121 -34.77 -11.18 -5.63
CA ARG A 121 -33.80 -12.28 -5.78
C ARG A 121 -32.72 -12.26 -4.69
N PHE A 122 -32.24 -11.10 -4.29
CA PHE A 122 -31.25 -10.95 -3.21
C PHE A 122 -31.82 -11.40 -1.87
N LYS A 123 -33.05 -11.02 -1.53
CA LYS A 123 -33.71 -11.47 -0.30
C LYS A 123 -33.93 -12.99 -0.29
N ALA A 124 -34.22 -13.58 -1.45
CA ALA A 124 -34.33 -15.03 -1.58
C ALA A 124 -33.00 -15.75 -1.34
N VAL A 125 -31.90 -15.22 -1.89
CA VAL A 125 -30.55 -15.75 -1.64
C VAL A 125 -30.17 -15.63 -0.16
N TYR A 126 -30.46 -14.48 0.46
CA TYR A 126 -30.24 -14.28 1.89
C TYR A 126 -30.99 -15.31 2.74
N LYS A 127 -32.28 -15.50 2.46
CA LYS A 127 -33.13 -16.47 3.16
C LYS A 127 -32.61 -17.89 3.03
N GLU A 128 -32.18 -18.30 1.85
CA GLU A 128 -31.60 -19.62 1.60
C GLU A 128 -30.28 -19.78 2.39
N ALA A 129 -29.37 -18.81 2.28
CA ALA A 129 -28.09 -18.85 2.98
C ALA A 129 -28.22 -18.80 4.50
N MET A 130 -29.25 -18.12 5.01
CA MET A 130 -29.53 -17.97 6.44
C MET A 130 -30.57 -19.02 6.94
N LYS A 131 -30.73 -20.10 6.22
CA LYS A 131 -31.57 -21.27 6.64
C LYS A 131 -33.01 -20.90 6.96
N GLY A 132 -33.61 -20.02 6.18
CA GLY A 132 -35.00 -19.62 6.27
C GLY A 132 -35.26 -18.30 7.01
N GLU A 133 -34.24 -17.67 7.57
CA GLU A 133 -34.38 -16.34 8.17
C GLU A 133 -34.57 -15.26 7.10
N GLU A 134 -35.53 -14.38 7.33
CA GLU A 134 -35.77 -13.23 6.46
C GLU A 134 -34.71 -12.14 6.65
N PHE A 135 -34.45 -11.38 5.59
CA PHE A 135 -33.58 -10.20 5.68
C PHE A 135 -34.12 -9.23 6.75
N PRO A 136 -33.28 -8.73 7.70
CA PRO A 136 -33.74 -7.94 8.82
C PRO A 136 -34.46 -6.67 8.39
N GLN A 137 -35.71 -6.49 8.85
CA GLN A 137 -36.54 -5.33 8.54
C GLN A 137 -36.54 -4.28 9.65
N ASP A 138 -36.18 -4.65 10.88
CA ASP A 138 -36.05 -3.70 11.98
C ASP A 138 -34.74 -2.91 11.88
N PRO A 139 -34.78 -1.57 11.69
CA PRO A 139 -33.58 -0.73 11.58
C PRO A 139 -32.63 -0.82 12.78
N LYS A 140 -33.18 -1.00 13.99
CA LYS A 140 -32.36 -1.12 15.20
C LYS A 140 -31.59 -2.44 15.24
N VAL A 141 -32.20 -3.52 14.78
CA VAL A 141 -31.53 -4.82 14.63
C VAL A 141 -30.42 -4.71 13.58
N GLN A 142 -30.69 -4.08 12.43
CA GLN A 142 -29.71 -3.82 11.40
C GLN A 142 -28.51 -3.06 11.96
N LEU A 143 -28.76 -1.98 12.69
CA LEU A 143 -27.71 -1.14 13.27
C LEU A 143 -26.83 -1.90 14.26
N MET A 144 -27.44 -2.65 15.17
CA MET A 144 -26.70 -3.41 16.19
C MET A 144 -25.86 -4.52 15.59
N GLU A 145 -26.37 -5.24 14.60
CA GLU A 145 -25.60 -6.26 13.90
C GLU A 145 -24.44 -5.66 13.10
N ALA A 146 -24.64 -4.50 12.46
CA ALA A 146 -23.60 -3.76 11.76
C ALA A 146 -22.49 -3.28 12.72
N VAL A 147 -22.84 -2.75 13.88
CA VAL A 147 -21.87 -2.33 14.91
C VAL A 147 -21.03 -3.52 15.36
N LYS A 148 -21.66 -4.65 15.65
CA LYS A 148 -20.94 -5.89 16.00
C LYS A 148 -20.00 -6.36 14.88
N ALA A 149 -20.42 -6.27 13.63
CA ALA A 149 -19.62 -6.63 12.49
C ALA A 149 -18.35 -5.77 12.34
N VAL A 150 -18.47 -4.46 12.56
CA VAL A 150 -17.30 -3.56 12.54
C VAL A 150 -16.32 -3.90 13.66
N PHE A 151 -16.78 -4.21 14.86
CA PHE A 151 -15.90 -4.67 15.93
C PHE A 151 -15.21 -5.99 15.58
N ARG A 152 -15.95 -6.96 15.02
CA ARG A 152 -15.37 -8.24 14.58
C ARG A 152 -14.33 -8.06 13.46
N SER A 153 -14.49 -7.07 12.60
CA SER A 153 -13.58 -6.82 11.48
C SER A 153 -12.16 -6.47 11.92
N TRP A 154 -11.95 -6.03 13.17
CA TRP A 154 -10.62 -5.88 13.75
C TRP A 154 -9.82 -7.18 13.71
N ASP A 155 -10.49 -8.31 13.90
CA ASP A 155 -9.88 -9.64 13.93
C ASP A 155 -9.97 -10.38 12.58
N ASN A 156 -10.34 -9.70 11.50
CA ASN A 156 -10.28 -10.27 10.17
C ASN A 156 -8.82 -10.61 9.79
N PRO A 157 -8.57 -11.72 9.07
CA PRO A 157 -7.22 -12.11 8.68
C PRO A 157 -6.42 -11.00 8.01
N ARG A 158 -7.03 -10.28 7.07
CA ARG A 158 -6.41 -9.13 6.38
C ARG A 158 -6.00 -8.01 7.34
N ALA A 159 -6.83 -7.72 8.34
CA ALA A 159 -6.53 -6.69 9.35
C ALA A 159 -5.38 -7.11 10.27
N ILE A 160 -5.35 -8.38 10.67
CA ILE A 160 -4.26 -8.95 11.48
C ILE A 160 -2.93 -8.87 10.73
N VAL A 161 -2.91 -9.30 9.47
CA VAL A 161 -1.71 -9.25 8.61
C VAL A 161 -1.24 -7.81 8.44
N TYR A 162 -2.14 -6.90 8.13
CA TYR A 162 -1.82 -5.47 7.97
C TYR A 162 -1.20 -4.88 9.25
N ARG A 163 -1.79 -5.17 10.41
CA ARG A 163 -1.23 -4.69 11.68
C ARG A 163 0.16 -5.24 11.94
N ARG A 164 0.39 -6.52 11.68
CA ARG A 164 1.71 -7.13 11.82
C ARG A 164 2.76 -6.47 10.93
N MET A 165 2.40 -6.18 9.67
CA MET A 165 3.29 -5.52 8.71
C MET A 165 3.61 -4.07 9.06
N ASN A 166 2.71 -3.40 9.77
CA ASN A 166 2.84 -1.98 10.10
C ASN A 166 3.14 -1.73 11.59
N ASP A 167 3.51 -2.77 12.34
CA ASP A 167 3.82 -2.70 13.77
C ASP A 167 2.71 -2.03 14.61
N ILE A 168 1.44 -2.29 14.26
CA ILE A 168 0.27 -1.79 14.97
C ILE A 168 -0.13 -2.81 16.05
N PRO A 169 -0.17 -2.41 17.33
CA PRO A 169 -0.56 -3.31 18.41
C PRO A 169 -1.98 -3.86 18.26
N GLY A 170 -2.13 -5.17 18.44
CA GLY A 170 -3.43 -5.85 18.32
C GLY A 170 -4.43 -5.51 19.41
N ASP A 171 -3.95 -5.06 20.57
CA ASP A 171 -4.75 -4.69 21.74
C ASP A 171 -5.37 -3.28 21.68
N TRP A 172 -5.02 -2.49 20.64
CA TRP A 172 -5.62 -1.16 20.48
C TRP A 172 -7.11 -1.19 20.18
N GLY A 173 -7.58 -2.19 19.45
CA GLY A 173 -8.98 -2.30 19.04
C GLY A 173 -9.43 -1.17 18.10
N THR A 174 -10.72 -1.10 17.89
CA THR A 174 -11.37 -0.05 17.09
C THR A 174 -12.55 0.56 17.82
N ALA A 175 -12.80 1.84 17.58
CA ALA A 175 -14.08 2.45 17.84
C ALA A 175 -15.02 2.26 16.63
N VAL A 176 -16.29 2.53 16.83
CA VAL A 176 -17.30 2.51 15.79
C VAL A 176 -17.97 3.87 15.73
N ASN A 177 -18.04 4.43 14.52
CA ASN A 177 -18.73 5.68 14.24
C ASN A 177 -20.05 5.40 13.50
N VAL A 178 -21.13 6.01 13.95
CA VAL A 178 -22.40 6.03 13.25
C VAL A 178 -22.61 7.42 12.67
N GLN A 179 -22.74 7.50 11.34
CA GLN A 179 -22.73 8.74 10.61
C GLN A 179 -23.95 8.84 9.69
N THR A 180 -24.57 10.02 9.63
CA THR A 180 -25.63 10.29 8.67
C THR A 180 -25.15 10.05 7.25
N MET A 181 -25.97 9.36 6.45
CA MET A 181 -25.68 9.18 5.03
C MET A 181 -25.85 10.46 4.24
N VAL A 182 -24.92 10.69 3.32
CA VAL A 182 -25.04 11.62 2.20
C VAL A 182 -24.78 10.85 0.90
N PHE A 183 -25.46 11.23 -0.17
CA PHE A 183 -25.52 10.42 -1.38
C PHE A 183 -24.94 11.16 -2.58
N GLY A 184 -23.84 10.59 -3.11
CA GLY A 184 -23.20 11.07 -4.33
C GLY A 184 -23.86 10.56 -5.62
N ASN A 185 -24.87 9.72 -5.52
CA ASN A 185 -25.55 9.09 -6.67
C ASN A 185 -27.01 9.59 -6.88
N LYS A 186 -27.25 10.85 -6.58
CA LYS A 186 -28.53 11.53 -6.82
C LYS A 186 -28.58 12.34 -8.12
N GLY A 187 -27.81 11.95 -9.12
CA GLY A 187 -27.78 12.60 -10.42
C GLY A 187 -26.51 13.40 -10.71
N ASP A 188 -26.55 14.22 -11.74
CA ASP A 188 -25.36 14.89 -12.30
C ASP A 188 -24.80 16.03 -11.46
N THR A 189 -25.56 16.51 -10.46
CA THR A 189 -25.08 17.51 -9.48
C THR A 189 -24.56 16.87 -8.20
N SER A 190 -24.47 15.57 -8.18
CA SER A 190 -23.97 14.76 -7.08
C SER A 190 -22.72 13.99 -7.51
N GLY A 191 -21.90 13.64 -6.53
CA GLY A 191 -20.68 12.87 -6.79
C GLY A 191 -19.96 12.52 -5.52
N THR A 192 -18.88 11.80 -5.65
CA THR A 192 -18.03 11.42 -4.53
C THR A 192 -16.59 11.35 -4.97
N GLY A 193 -15.67 11.52 -4.05
CA GLY A 193 -14.25 11.46 -4.36
C GLY A 193 -13.35 11.30 -3.15
N VAL A 194 -12.11 11.06 -3.47
CA VAL A 194 -11.00 10.97 -2.51
C VAL A 194 -9.88 11.88 -3.02
N ALA A 195 -9.34 12.68 -2.12
CA ALA A 195 -8.27 13.60 -2.49
C ALA A 195 -7.26 13.77 -1.37
N PHE A 196 -6.05 14.12 -1.78
CA PHE A 196 -4.92 14.44 -0.92
C PHE A 196 -4.55 15.91 -1.10
N THR A 197 -4.10 16.55 -0.06
CA THR A 197 -3.59 17.93 -0.16
C THR A 197 -2.24 18.01 -0.86
N ARG A 198 -1.52 16.90 -0.95
CA ARG A 198 -0.25 16.74 -1.68
C ARG A 198 -0.21 15.37 -2.34
N ASN A 199 0.61 15.21 -3.36
CA ASN A 199 0.76 13.92 -4.03
C ASN A 199 1.36 12.87 -3.09
N PRO A 200 0.63 11.78 -2.78
CA PRO A 200 1.10 10.77 -1.83
C PRO A 200 2.25 9.91 -2.37
N SER A 201 2.51 9.95 -3.66
CA SER A 201 3.59 9.20 -4.31
C SER A 201 4.88 10.00 -4.40
N THR A 202 4.80 11.28 -4.74
CA THR A 202 5.96 12.14 -5.00
C THR A 202 6.17 13.22 -3.94
N GLY A 203 5.14 13.57 -3.19
CA GLY A 203 5.14 14.70 -2.26
C GLY A 203 4.91 16.05 -2.89
N ALA A 204 4.65 16.12 -4.20
CA ALA A 204 4.41 17.38 -4.88
C ALA A 204 3.22 18.14 -4.26
N LYS A 205 3.41 19.44 -4.06
CA LYS A 205 2.39 20.33 -3.50
C LYS A 205 1.23 20.50 -4.48
N GLY A 206 0.02 20.51 -3.96
CA GLY A 206 -1.22 20.68 -4.70
C GLY A 206 -2.18 19.52 -4.52
N ILE A 207 -3.46 19.81 -4.72
CA ILE A 207 -4.52 18.80 -4.57
C ILE A 207 -4.32 17.69 -5.60
N TYR A 208 -4.37 16.48 -5.12
CA TYR A 208 -4.21 15.26 -5.89
C TYR A 208 -5.33 14.29 -5.54
N GLY A 209 -6.13 13.88 -6.49
CA GLY A 209 -7.23 12.97 -6.21
C GLY A 209 -8.15 12.77 -7.40
N GLU A 210 -9.21 12.05 -7.13
CA GLU A 210 -10.16 11.58 -8.11
C GLU A 210 -11.60 11.72 -7.59
N TYR A 211 -12.52 11.89 -8.51
CA TYR A 211 -13.94 11.91 -8.20
C TYR A 211 -14.77 11.27 -9.33
N LEU A 212 -15.98 10.87 -8.98
CA LEU A 212 -16.98 10.39 -9.91
C LEU A 212 -18.28 11.18 -9.72
N ILE A 213 -18.86 11.63 -10.82
CA ILE A 213 -20.22 12.16 -10.83
C ILE A 213 -21.23 11.02 -10.76
N ASN A 214 -22.32 11.23 -10.06
CA ASN A 214 -23.40 10.27 -9.87
C ASN A 214 -22.88 8.89 -9.42
N ALA A 215 -22.15 8.87 -8.29
CA ALA A 215 -21.50 7.68 -7.75
C ALA A 215 -21.43 7.71 -6.23
N GLN A 216 -21.32 6.54 -5.64
CA GLN A 216 -20.98 6.36 -4.23
C GLN A 216 -19.47 6.06 -4.06
N GLY A 217 -18.97 6.18 -2.82
CA GLY A 217 -17.54 5.99 -2.55
C GLY A 217 -17.00 4.62 -2.96
N GLU A 218 -17.80 3.57 -2.82
CA GLU A 218 -17.45 2.22 -3.26
C GLU A 218 -17.21 2.12 -4.78
N ASP A 219 -17.90 2.93 -5.59
CA ASP A 219 -17.72 2.96 -7.04
C ASP A 219 -16.36 3.55 -7.45
N VAL A 220 -15.84 4.51 -6.67
CA VAL A 220 -14.50 5.09 -6.88
C VAL A 220 -13.41 4.06 -6.57
N VAL A 221 -13.56 3.35 -5.47
CA VAL A 221 -12.57 2.38 -5.00
C VAL A 221 -12.58 1.10 -5.83
N ALA A 222 -13.76 0.63 -6.24
CA ALA A 222 -13.92 -0.58 -7.05
C ALA A 222 -13.35 -0.45 -8.46
N GLY A 223 -13.20 0.78 -8.98
CA GLY A 223 -12.61 1.01 -10.30
C GLY A 223 -13.45 0.54 -11.48
N VAL A 224 -14.72 0.26 -11.27
CA VAL A 224 -15.65 -0.18 -12.33
C VAL A 224 -15.88 0.93 -13.37
N ARG A 225 -15.91 2.19 -12.92
CA ARG A 225 -15.95 3.39 -13.76
C ARG A 225 -14.62 4.12 -13.62
N THR A 226 -14.14 4.76 -14.68
CA THR A 226 -12.91 5.54 -14.66
C THR A 226 -13.14 6.87 -13.94
N PRO A 227 -12.51 7.12 -12.77
CA PRO A 227 -12.63 8.40 -12.08
C PRO A 227 -11.99 9.53 -12.90
N GLN A 228 -12.49 10.75 -12.66
CA GLN A 228 -11.90 11.97 -13.23
C GLN A 228 -10.88 12.57 -12.22
N PRO A 229 -9.82 13.22 -12.72
CA PRO A 229 -8.93 13.98 -11.84
C PRO A 229 -9.70 15.06 -11.09
N ILE A 230 -9.35 15.28 -9.83
CA ILE A 230 -10.03 16.26 -8.97
C ILE A 230 -10.06 17.67 -9.57
N THR A 231 -9.06 18.02 -10.39
CA THR A 231 -9.00 19.32 -11.08
C THR A 231 -10.15 19.52 -12.09
N GLN A 232 -10.72 18.45 -12.62
CA GLN A 232 -11.88 18.53 -13.51
C GLN A 232 -13.16 18.99 -12.76
N LEU A 233 -13.19 18.82 -11.43
CA LEU A 233 -14.30 19.29 -10.59
C LEU A 233 -14.50 20.81 -10.68
N GLU A 234 -13.44 21.56 -10.93
CA GLU A 234 -13.51 23.01 -11.14
C GLU A 234 -14.42 23.40 -12.31
N LYS A 235 -14.46 22.54 -13.35
CA LYS A 235 -15.33 22.72 -14.51
C LYS A 235 -16.74 22.19 -14.27
N ASP A 236 -16.84 21.02 -13.62
CA ASP A 236 -18.11 20.33 -13.44
C ASP A 236 -18.97 20.96 -12.34
N LEU A 237 -18.38 21.30 -11.20
CA LEU A 237 -19.03 21.88 -10.02
C LEU A 237 -18.12 22.94 -9.37
N PRO A 238 -18.00 24.13 -9.98
CA PRO A 238 -16.99 25.14 -9.60
C PRO A 238 -17.14 25.65 -8.15
N GLU A 239 -18.36 25.81 -7.65
CA GLU A 239 -18.60 26.25 -6.26
C GLU A 239 -18.15 25.18 -5.25
N CYS A 240 -18.45 23.92 -5.53
CA CYS A 240 -17.98 22.80 -4.72
C CYS A 240 -16.47 22.67 -4.72
N TYR A 241 -15.84 22.86 -5.87
CA TYR A 241 -14.38 22.83 -5.99
C TYR A 241 -13.72 23.94 -5.17
N SER A 242 -14.23 25.17 -5.28
CA SER A 242 -13.72 26.31 -4.51
C SER A 242 -13.84 26.08 -3.00
N GLN A 243 -14.98 25.60 -2.55
CA GLN A 243 -15.21 25.25 -1.14
C GLN A 243 -14.31 24.10 -0.69
N PHE A 244 -14.15 23.10 -1.54
CA PHE A 244 -13.25 21.97 -1.27
C PHE A 244 -11.81 22.44 -1.06
N MET A 245 -11.29 23.31 -1.94
CA MET A 245 -9.94 23.85 -1.85
C MET A 245 -9.71 24.63 -0.55
N GLU A 246 -10.67 25.47 -0.17
CA GLU A 246 -10.63 26.23 1.09
C GLU A 246 -10.56 25.30 2.32
N LEU A 247 -11.44 24.32 2.37
CA LEU A 247 -11.50 23.38 3.50
C LEU A 247 -10.28 22.45 3.55
N ALA A 248 -9.78 22.00 2.40
CA ALA A 248 -8.57 21.18 2.31
C ALA A 248 -7.34 21.91 2.87
N MET A 249 -7.16 23.17 2.51
CA MET A 249 -6.07 23.99 3.04
C MET A 249 -6.24 24.28 4.54
N LYS A 250 -7.45 24.49 4.99
CA LYS A 250 -7.74 24.65 6.41
C LYS A 250 -7.39 23.42 7.23
N LEU A 251 -7.69 22.23 6.71
CA LEU A 251 -7.33 20.96 7.34
C LEU A 251 -5.81 20.73 7.37
N GLU A 252 -5.12 20.95 6.25
CA GLU A 252 -3.66 20.81 6.20
C GLU A 252 -2.97 21.75 7.19
N ASN A 253 -3.40 23.01 7.24
CA ASN A 253 -2.84 24.01 8.16
C ASN A 253 -3.14 23.66 9.63
N HIS A 254 -4.32 23.12 9.91
CA HIS A 254 -4.70 22.73 11.27
C HIS A 254 -3.87 21.55 11.79
N TYR A 255 -3.76 20.50 10.97
CA TYR A 255 -3.00 19.30 11.33
C TYR A 255 -1.50 19.43 11.07
N LYS A 256 -1.08 20.47 10.36
CA LYS A 256 0.31 20.71 9.94
C LYS A 256 0.92 19.51 9.23
N ASP A 257 0.11 18.84 8.42
CA ASP A 257 0.49 17.66 7.65
C ASP A 257 -0.45 17.45 6.47
N MET A 258 0.05 16.73 5.45
CA MET A 258 -0.76 16.32 4.30
C MET A 258 -2.00 15.55 4.76
N GLN A 259 -3.14 15.90 4.20
CA GLN A 259 -4.42 15.26 4.53
C GLN A 259 -4.90 14.37 3.38
N ASP A 260 -5.43 13.23 3.75
CA ASP A 260 -6.24 12.32 2.94
C ASP A 260 -7.70 12.55 3.32
N MET A 261 -8.53 12.91 2.35
CA MET A 261 -9.89 13.37 2.56
C MET A 261 -10.87 12.59 1.68
N GLU A 262 -11.94 12.13 2.31
CA GLU A 262 -13.09 11.56 1.60
C GLU A 262 -14.22 12.59 1.61
N PHE A 263 -14.82 12.82 0.45
CA PHE A 263 -15.91 13.79 0.32
C PHE A 263 -17.04 13.26 -0.56
N THR A 264 -18.21 13.79 -0.34
CA THR A 264 -19.41 13.54 -1.15
C THR A 264 -20.10 14.85 -1.45
N ILE A 265 -20.59 15.01 -2.66
CA ILE A 265 -21.43 16.12 -3.10
C ILE A 265 -22.84 15.56 -3.31
N GLU A 266 -23.78 16.05 -2.54
CA GLU A 266 -25.19 15.72 -2.68
C GLU A 266 -25.95 16.93 -3.21
N GLU A 267 -26.44 16.85 -4.44
CA GLU A 267 -27.21 17.91 -5.08
C GLU A 267 -26.57 19.30 -4.95
N GLY A 268 -25.29 19.38 -5.30
CA GLY A 268 -24.52 20.62 -5.27
C GLY A 268 -23.98 21.04 -3.90
N LYS A 269 -24.22 20.28 -2.85
CA LYS A 269 -23.71 20.54 -1.50
C LYS A 269 -22.57 19.61 -1.14
N LEU A 270 -21.43 20.20 -0.76
CA LEU A 270 -20.22 19.46 -0.37
C LEU A 270 -20.28 19.01 1.10
N TYR A 271 -19.90 17.76 1.34
CA TYR A 271 -19.71 17.18 2.67
C TYR A 271 -18.36 16.45 2.73
N PHE A 272 -17.56 16.73 3.75
CA PHE A 272 -16.45 15.85 4.09
C PHE A 272 -16.94 14.70 4.95
N LEU A 273 -16.53 13.48 4.56
CA LEU A 273 -16.89 12.27 5.30
C LEU A 273 -15.81 11.90 6.31
N GLN A 274 -14.55 12.06 5.91
CA GLN A 274 -13.39 11.71 6.73
C GLN A 274 -12.18 12.53 6.31
N THR A 275 -11.32 12.83 7.27
CA THR A 275 -9.95 13.31 7.03
C THR A 275 -8.99 12.54 7.92
N ARG A 276 -7.79 12.33 7.42
CA ARG A 276 -6.70 11.68 8.15
C ARG A 276 -5.35 12.13 7.59
N ASN A 277 -4.28 11.93 8.36
CA ASN A 277 -2.94 12.12 7.83
C ASN A 277 -2.71 11.10 6.71
N GLY A 278 -2.33 11.59 5.53
CA GLY A 278 -2.26 10.76 4.33
C GLY A 278 -1.13 9.74 4.39
N LYS A 279 -1.45 8.49 4.02
CA LYS A 279 -0.44 7.47 3.75
C LYS A 279 0.35 7.88 2.51
N ARG A 280 1.66 7.70 2.58
CA ARG A 280 2.60 8.19 1.56
C ARG A 280 3.81 7.29 1.42
N THR A 281 4.49 7.38 0.30
CA THR A 281 5.79 6.72 0.12
C THR A 281 6.86 7.40 0.97
N ALA A 282 7.99 6.72 1.17
CA ALA A 282 9.12 7.30 1.86
C ALA A 282 9.64 8.57 1.14
N GLN A 283 9.68 8.55 -0.19
CA GLN A 283 10.05 9.71 -0.99
C GLN A 283 9.10 10.89 -0.75
N ALA A 284 7.80 10.64 -0.78
CA ALA A 284 6.80 11.67 -0.51
C ALA A 284 6.90 12.20 0.92
N ALA A 285 7.12 11.33 1.90
CA ALA A 285 7.29 11.71 3.30
C ALA A 285 8.45 12.70 3.48
N ILE A 286 9.58 12.44 2.84
CA ILE A 286 10.75 13.32 2.87
C ILE A 286 10.47 14.65 2.16
N GLN A 287 9.88 14.61 0.97
CA GLN A 287 9.54 15.81 0.22
C GLN A 287 8.57 16.70 1.01
N ILE A 288 7.51 16.12 1.55
CA ILE A 288 6.50 16.84 2.33
C ILE A 288 7.12 17.43 3.61
N ALA A 289 7.91 16.66 4.34
CA ALA A 289 8.56 17.14 5.56
C ALA A 289 9.46 18.36 5.29
N CYS A 290 10.28 18.29 4.24
CA CYS A 290 11.13 19.40 3.84
C CYS A 290 10.31 20.64 3.41
N ASP A 291 9.27 20.44 2.62
CA ASP A 291 8.40 21.53 2.16
C ASP A 291 7.66 22.20 3.33
N LEU A 292 7.17 21.42 4.28
CA LEU A 292 6.50 21.96 5.48
C LEU A 292 7.44 22.77 6.38
N VAL A 293 8.73 22.40 6.43
CA VAL A 293 9.76 23.23 7.09
C VAL A 293 9.99 24.53 6.34
N ASP A 294 10.15 24.45 5.02
CA ASP A 294 10.36 25.62 4.16
C ASP A 294 9.17 26.60 4.19
N GLU A 295 7.97 26.06 4.34
CA GLU A 295 6.73 26.85 4.50
C GLU A 295 6.53 27.40 5.93
N GLY A 296 7.40 27.06 6.87
CA GLY A 296 7.33 27.52 8.26
C GLY A 296 6.24 26.83 9.11
N MET A 297 5.67 25.74 8.62
CA MET A 297 4.62 25.00 9.34
C MET A 297 5.14 24.14 10.48
N ILE A 298 6.32 23.54 10.28
CA ILE A 298 6.98 22.65 11.25
C ILE A 298 8.47 23.02 11.37
N THR A 299 9.07 22.59 12.47
CA THR A 299 10.52 22.74 12.70
C THR A 299 11.30 21.60 12.04
N PRO A 300 12.62 21.78 11.77
CA PRO A 300 13.47 20.68 11.32
C PRO A 300 13.43 19.44 12.23
N ARG A 301 13.37 19.66 13.54
CA ARG A 301 13.25 18.57 14.52
C ARG A 301 11.95 17.79 14.35
N GLU A 302 10.83 18.48 14.19
CA GLU A 302 9.53 17.86 13.92
C GLU A 302 9.54 17.09 12.60
N ALA A 303 10.21 17.62 11.57
CA ALA A 303 10.37 16.94 10.29
C ALA A 303 11.09 15.60 10.45
N VAL A 304 12.20 15.56 11.17
CA VAL A 304 12.93 14.31 11.46
C VAL A 304 12.06 13.32 12.22
N MET A 305 11.30 13.79 13.22
CA MET A 305 10.42 12.94 14.03
C MET A 305 9.27 12.33 13.24
N ARG A 306 8.87 12.92 12.13
CA ARG A 306 7.80 12.41 11.25
C ARG A 306 8.25 11.33 10.28
N ILE A 307 9.55 11.22 10.04
CA ILE A 307 10.10 10.20 9.13
C ILE A 307 10.28 8.90 9.89
N GLU A 308 9.58 7.88 9.43
CA GLU A 308 9.76 6.52 9.94
C GLU A 308 11.07 5.95 9.40
N ALA A 309 12.04 5.70 10.28
CA ALA A 309 13.38 5.25 9.90
C ALA A 309 13.35 3.97 9.04
N LYS A 310 12.45 3.03 9.37
CA LYS A 310 12.27 1.78 8.63
C LYS A 310 11.84 2.00 7.17
N SER A 311 11.08 3.07 6.90
CA SER A 311 10.64 3.39 5.55
C SER A 311 11.76 3.90 4.64
N LEU A 312 12.87 4.39 5.23
CA LEU A 312 14.01 4.89 4.46
C LEU A 312 14.71 3.80 3.64
N ASP A 313 14.58 2.54 4.02
CA ASP A 313 15.10 1.42 3.25
C ASP A 313 14.54 1.42 1.82
N GLN A 314 13.32 1.91 1.63
CA GLN A 314 12.69 2.02 0.32
C GLN A 314 13.44 2.96 -0.63
N LEU A 315 14.16 3.94 -0.10
CA LEU A 315 14.96 4.90 -0.87
C LEU A 315 16.33 4.35 -1.26
N LEU A 316 16.73 3.26 -0.64
CA LEU A 316 17.97 2.55 -0.90
C LEU A 316 17.78 1.42 -1.94
N HIS A 317 16.54 1.21 -2.40
CA HIS A 317 16.24 0.20 -3.40
C HIS A 317 16.77 0.59 -4.79
N PRO A 318 17.06 -0.39 -5.64
CA PRO A 318 17.55 -0.17 -6.99
C PRO A 318 16.63 0.71 -7.84
N MET A 319 17.21 1.52 -8.68
CA MET A 319 16.56 2.24 -9.78
C MET A 319 16.93 1.55 -11.09
N PHE A 320 16.24 1.85 -12.19
CA PHE A 320 16.66 1.34 -13.49
C PHE A 320 17.99 1.96 -13.94
N ASP A 321 18.86 1.12 -14.48
CA ASP A 321 20.02 1.58 -15.22
C ASP A 321 19.57 2.43 -16.41
N THR A 322 20.15 3.63 -16.57
CA THR A 322 19.70 4.60 -17.57
C THR A 322 19.84 4.07 -19.00
N ASP A 323 20.93 3.39 -19.31
CA ASP A 323 21.17 2.87 -20.66
C ASP A 323 20.29 1.65 -20.95
N ALA A 324 20.12 0.76 -19.96
CA ALA A 324 19.21 -0.37 -20.06
C ALA A 324 17.76 0.08 -20.24
N LEU A 325 17.35 1.15 -19.55
CA LEU A 325 16.00 1.70 -19.68
C LEU A 325 15.76 2.32 -21.07
N LYS A 326 16.75 3.02 -21.62
CA LYS A 326 16.67 3.59 -22.98
C LYS A 326 16.58 2.51 -24.05
N ALA A 327 17.25 1.38 -23.85
CA ALA A 327 17.19 0.22 -24.74
C ALA A 327 15.92 -0.62 -24.55
N GLY A 328 15.15 -0.37 -23.49
CA GLY A 328 13.93 -1.08 -23.16
C GLY A 328 12.76 -0.77 -24.09
N GLU A 329 11.93 -1.76 -24.35
CA GLU A 329 10.73 -1.62 -25.15
C GLU A 329 9.52 -1.31 -24.26
N VAL A 330 8.95 -0.12 -24.42
CA VAL A 330 7.69 0.27 -23.74
C VAL A 330 6.54 -0.44 -24.43
N ILE A 331 5.81 -1.26 -23.69
CA ILE A 331 4.65 -2.02 -24.19
C ILE A 331 3.31 -1.46 -23.70
N GLY A 332 3.32 -0.58 -22.71
CA GLY A 332 2.15 0.09 -22.17
C GLY A 332 2.50 1.20 -21.21
N GLU A 333 1.49 1.99 -20.88
CA GLU A 333 1.58 3.06 -19.90
C GLU A 333 0.25 3.17 -19.14
N ALA A 334 0.33 3.34 -17.84
CA ALA A 334 -0.83 3.50 -16.98
C ALA A 334 -0.50 4.42 -15.80
N LEU A 335 -1.30 4.42 -14.75
CA LEU A 335 -1.13 5.32 -13.62
C LEU A 335 0.10 4.96 -12.79
N PRO A 336 1.02 5.93 -12.55
CA PRO A 336 2.17 5.76 -11.66
C PRO A 336 1.71 5.79 -10.20
N ALA A 337 1.15 4.68 -9.73
CA ALA A 337 0.47 4.61 -8.45
C ALA A 337 1.43 4.59 -7.25
N SER A 338 2.58 3.94 -7.38
CA SER A 338 3.64 3.96 -6.37
C SER A 338 5.01 3.92 -7.06
N PRO A 339 5.91 4.86 -6.74
CA PRO A 339 7.17 4.99 -7.44
C PRO A 339 8.14 3.84 -7.17
N GLY A 340 9.18 3.78 -7.99
CA GLY A 340 10.24 2.79 -7.93
C GLY A 340 10.36 2.00 -9.21
N ALA A 341 11.45 1.24 -9.31
CA ALA A 341 11.72 0.33 -10.41
C ALA A 341 11.50 -1.11 -9.96
N ALA A 342 10.76 -1.89 -10.73
CA ALA A 342 10.55 -3.30 -10.47
C ALA A 342 10.72 -4.10 -11.75
N ALA A 343 11.44 -5.20 -11.67
CA ALA A 343 11.58 -6.17 -12.74
C ALA A 343 11.47 -7.58 -12.17
N GLY A 344 10.75 -8.46 -12.82
CA GLY A 344 10.58 -9.82 -12.32
C GLY A 344 9.67 -10.68 -13.20
N LYS A 345 9.51 -11.90 -12.75
CA LYS A 345 8.63 -12.89 -13.37
C LYS A 345 7.18 -12.58 -13.09
N VAL A 346 6.34 -12.67 -14.09
CA VAL A 346 4.90 -12.51 -13.96
C VAL A 346 4.29 -13.64 -13.14
N VAL A 347 3.50 -13.28 -12.15
CA VAL A 347 2.62 -14.19 -11.39
C VAL A 347 1.21 -13.60 -11.35
N PHE A 348 0.20 -14.45 -11.24
CA PHE A 348 -1.21 -14.06 -11.38
C PHE A 348 -2.02 -14.15 -10.10
N THR A 349 -1.47 -14.78 -9.05
CA THR A 349 -2.15 -14.91 -7.75
C THR A 349 -1.25 -14.47 -6.60
N ALA A 350 -1.89 -14.03 -5.52
CA ALA A 350 -1.18 -13.66 -4.29
C ALA A 350 -0.44 -14.85 -3.68
N GLU A 351 -0.99 -16.05 -3.79
CA GLU A 351 -0.39 -17.30 -3.30
C GLU A 351 0.90 -17.61 -4.04
N GLU A 352 0.91 -17.49 -5.37
CA GLU A 352 2.11 -17.68 -6.19
C GLU A 352 3.18 -16.64 -5.86
N ALA A 353 2.79 -15.38 -5.69
CA ALA A 353 3.70 -14.32 -5.29
C ALA A 353 4.33 -14.60 -3.93
N LYS A 354 3.56 -15.07 -2.96
CA LYS A 354 4.03 -15.45 -1.63
C LYS A 354 4.99 -16.63 -1.68
N GLU A 355 4.71 -17.64 -2.49
CA GLU A 355 5.54 -18.85 -2.64
C GLU A 355 6.88 -18.55 -3.31
N LEU A 356 6.87 -17.80 -4.41
CA LEU A 356 8.04 -17.53 -5.24
C LEU A 356 8.83 -16.28 -4.81
N GLY A 357 8.16 -15.30 -4.24
CA GLY A 357 8.73 -13.99 -3.92
C GLY A 357 9.52 -13.91 -2.62
N LYS A 358 9.58 -12.72 -2.06
CA LYS A 358 10.27 -12.42 -0.79
C LYS A 358 9.67 -13.22 0.36
N GLY A 359 10.52 -13.87 1.14
CA GLY A 359 10.07 -14.74 2.23
C GLY A 359 9.66 -16.16 1.79
N GLY A 360 9.59 -16.42 0.49
CA GLY A 360 9.45 -17.72 -0.13
C GLY A 360 10.77 -18.18 -0.77
N LYS A 361 10.75 -18.46 -2.07
CA LYS A 361 11.97 -18.86 -2.81
C LYS A 361 12.94 -17.71 -3.08
N GLY A 362 12.56 -16.45 -2.77
CA GLY A 362 13.40 -15.29 -2.97
C GLY A 362 13.54 -14.83 -4.42
N GLU A 363 12.67 -15.27 -5.30
CA GLU A 363 12.65 -14.84 -6.71
C GLU A 363 12.03 -13.45 -6.83
N ARG A 364 12.43 -12.72 -7.87
CA ARG A 364 11.80 -11.45 -8.22
C ARG A 364 10.52 -11.73 -9.00
N VAL A 365 9.38 -11.32 -8.47
CA VAL A 365 8.08 -11.51 -9.10
C VAL A 365 7.31 -10.20 -9.23
N ILE A 366 6.51 -10.10 -10.29
CA ILE A 366 5.55 -9.03 -10.54
C ILE A 366 4.15 -9.63 -10.47
N LEU A 367 3.36 -9.15 -9.52
CA LEU A 367 1.96 -9.58 -9.39
C LEU A 367 1.09 -8.82 -10.38
N VAL A 368 0.47 -9.55 -11.29
CA VAL A 368 -0.44 -9.00 -12.31
C VAL A 368 -1.86 -9.48 -12.02
N ARG A 369 -2.75 -8.54 -11.74
CA ARG A 369 -4.15 -8.83 -11.40
C ARG A 369 -5.10 -7.93 -12.19
N LEU A 370 -6.35 -8.38 -12.35
CA LEU A 370 -7.43 -7.51 -12.80
C LEU A 370 -7.58 -6.33 -11.82
N GLU A 371 -7.68 -6.63 -10.57
CA GLU A 371 -7.65 -5.72 -9.41
C GLU A 371 -7.16 -6.48 -8.17
N THR A 372 -6.64 -5.79 -7.18
CA THR A 372 -6.28 -6.41 -5.90
C THR A 372 -7.37 -6.18 -4.86
N SER A 373 -7.44 -7.10 -3.91
CA SER A 373 -8.32 -7.03 -2.75
C SER A 373 -7.52 -7.12 -1.45
N PRO A 374 -8.12 -6.83 -0.29
CA PRO A 374 -7.44 -6.93 0.99
C PRO A 374 -6.83 -8.31 1.30
N GLU A 375 -7.36 -9.37 0.71
CA GLU A 375 -6.85 -10.73 0.85
C GLU A 375 -5.50 -10.94 0.14
N ASP A 376 -5.17 -10.09 -0.84
CA ASP A 376 -3.93 -10.18 -1.63
C ASP A 376 -2.69 -9.58 -0.92
N ILE A 377 -2.84 -9.02 0.27
CA ILE A 377 -1.82 -8.21 0.93
C ILE A 377 -0.47 -8.92 1.13
N GLU A 378 -0.48 -10.20 1.49
CA GLU A 378 0.75 -10.98 1.69
C GLU A 378 1.49 -11.21 0.36
N GLY A 379 0.75 -11.48 -0.71
CA GLY A 379 1.31 -11.63 -2.05
C GLY A 379 1.85 -10.31 -2.61
N MET A 380 1.17 -9.22 -2.35
CA MET A 380 1.63 -7.87 -2.71
C MET A 380 2.95 -7.54 -2.00
N HIS A 381 3.06 -7.87 -0.73
CA HIS A 381 4.29 -7.65 0.05
C HIS A 381 5.47 -8.49 -0.46
N ALA A 382 5.22 -9.71 -0.90
CA ALA A 382 6.23 -10.61 -1.44
C ALA A 382 6.71 -10.21 -2.85
N SER A 383 5.97 -9.36 -3.56
CA SER A 383 6.25 -8.95 -4.94
C SER A 383 7.21 -7.78 -5.02
N GLN A 384 8.00 -7.72 -6.11
CA GLN A 384 8.82 -6.55 -6.44
C GLN A 384 7.96 -5.39 -6.92
N GLY A 385 6.91 -5.67 -7.66
CA GLY A 385 5.98 -4.71 -8.19
C GLY A 385 4.59 -5.29 -8.44
N ILE A 386 3.63 -4.40 -8.60
CA ILE A 386 2.23 -4.74 -8.78
C ILE A 386 1.71 -4.02 -10.02
N LEU A 387 1.05 -4.78 -10.89
CA LEU A 387 0.40 -4.26 -12.09
C LEU A 387 -1.07 -4.66 -12.07
N THR A 388 -1.96 -3.68 -12.16
CA THR A 388 -3.41 -3.93 -12.24
C THR A 388 -4.02 -3.38 -13.52
N VAL A 389 -5.04 -4.07 -14.00
CA VAL A 389 -5.81 -3.66 -15.19
C VAL A 389 -6.78 -2.54 -14.83
N ARG A 390 -7.41 -2.64 -13.66
CA ARG A 390 -8.39 -1.69 -13.11
C ARG A 390 -7.85 -0.97 -11.90
N GLY A 391 -8.46 0.16 -11.61
CA GLY A 391 -8.21 0.94 -10.41
C GLY A 391 -7.47 2.23 -10.68
N GLY A 392 -7.92 3.28 -9.98
CA GLY A 392 -7.29 4.61 -9.97
C GLY A 392 -6.22 4.73 -8.89
N MET A 393 -5.80 5.97 -8.64
CA MET A 393 -4.78 6.31 -7.63
C MET A 393 -5.25 6.06 -6.19
N THR A 394 -6.54 5.91 -5.98
CA THR A 394 -7.17 5.64 -4.68
C THR A 394 -7.64 4.20 -4.53
N SER A 395 -7.38 3.35 -5.53
CA SER A 395 -7.71 1.92 -5.47
C SER A 395 -6.92 1.19 -4.38
N HIS A 396 -7.40 0.04 -3.98
CA HIS A 396 -6.73 -0.81 -2.99
C HIS A 396 -5.26 -1.08 -3.34
N ALA A 397 -4.98 -1.46 -4.61
CA ALA A 397 -3.62 -1.72 -5.07
C ALA A 397 -2.72 -0.49 -4.90
N ALA A 398 -3.18 0.69 -5.32
CA ALA A 398 -2.42 1.93 -5.23
C ALA A 398 -2.13 2.33 -3.77
N VAL A 399 -3.15 2.31 -2.93
CA VAL A 399 -3.02 2.73 -1.51
C VAL A 399 -2.10 1.80 -0.73
N VAL A 400 -2.29 0.49 -0.88
CA VAL A 400 -1.50 -0.52 -0.16
C VAL A 400 -0.06 -0.54 -0.66
N ALA A 401 0.17 -0.48 -1.98
CA ALA A 401 1.52 -0.43 -2.55
C ALA A 401 2.31 0.78 -2.04
N ARG A 402 1.71 1.96 -1.99
CA ARG A 402 2.35 3.16 -1.40
C ARG A 402 2.70 2.95 0.06
N GLY A 403 1.79 2.39 0.85
CA GLY A 403 2.04 2.09 2.25
C GLY A 403 3.18 1.09 2.47
N MET A 404 3.36 0.15 1.56
CA MET A 404 4.45 -0.85 1.58
C MET A 404 5.75 -0.33 0.95
N GLY A 405 5.72 0.75 0.20
CA GLY A 405 6.83 1.20 -0.64
C GLY A 405 7.13 0.28 -1.83
N THR A 406 6.15 -0.44 -2.29
CA THR A 406 6.25 -1.35 -3.43
C THR A 406 5.86 -0.62 -4.71
N CYS A 407 6.65 -0.77 -5.77
CA CYS A 407 6.34 -0.23 -7.09
C CYS A 407 4.96 -0.69 -7.55
N CYS A 408 4.14 0.22 -8.02
CA CYS A 408 2.82 -0.10 -8.54
C CYS A 408 2.46 0.74 -9.76
N VAL A 409 2.01 0.07 -10.79
CA VAL A 409 1.36 0.66 -11.96
C VAL A 409 -0.07 0.14 -11.99
N SER A 410 -1.04 1.03 -11.92
CA SER A 410 -2.46 0.66 -11.82
C SER A 410 -3.30 1.19 -12.97
N GLY A 411 -4.44 0.54 -13.20
CA GLY A 411 -5.41 1.01 -14.17
C GLY A 411 -4.96 0.88 -15.63
N CYS A 412 -4.17 -0.14 -15.95
CA CYS A 412 -3.75 -0.40 -17.33
C CYS A 412 -4.88 -1.06 -18.14
N GLY A 413 -5.83 -0.26 -18.61
CA GLY A 413 -6.97 -0.72 -19.39
C GLY A 413 -6.62 -1.33 -20.75
N ALA A 414 -5.38 -1.14 -21.24
CA ALA A 414 -4.90 -1.76 -22.46
C ALA A 414 -4.57 -3.26 -22.29
N ILE A 415 -4.48 -3.74 -21.06
CA ILE A 415 -4.27 -5.15 -20.77
C ILE A 415 -5.57 -5.94 -20.93
N SER A 416 -5.49 -7.05 -21.65
CA SER A 416 -6.52 -8.09 -21.63
C SER A 416 -5.97 -9.26 -20.81
N ILE A 417 -6.57 -9.50 -19.64
CA ILE A 417 -6.12 -10.54 -18.70
C ILE A 417 -7.12 -11.69 -18.62
N ASP A 418 -6.61 -12.92 -18.59
CA ASP A 418 -7.31 -14.12 -18.21
C ASP A 418 -6.62 -14.73 -16.99
N GLU A 419 -7.18 -14.48 -15.81
CA GLU A 419 -6.58 -14.91 -14.55
C GLU A 419 -6.63 -16.44 -14.37
N GLU A 420 -7.63 -17.12 -14.91
CA GLU A 420 -7.75 -18.58 -14.85
C GLU A 420 -6.71 -19.26 -15.75
N ALA A 421 -6.56 -18.78 -16.97
CA ALA A 421 -5.55 -19.27 -17.91
C ALA A 421 -4.14 -18.77 -17.58
N LYS A 422 -4.00 -17.86 -16.62
CA LYS A 422 -2.73 -17.24 -16.20
C LYS A 422 -1.97 -16.65 -17.39
N GLN A 423 -2.64 -15.76 -18.12
CA GLN A 423 -2.06 -15.01 -19.22
C GLN A 423 -2.67 -13.63 -19.37
N PHE A 424 -1.90 -12.72 -19.95
CA PHE A 424 -2.40 -11.42 -20.38
C PHE A 424 -1.74 -10.98 -21.66
N THR A 425 -2.40 -10.07 -22.38
CA THR A 425 -1.84 -9.43 -23.58
C THR A 425 -1.67 -7.94 -23.35
N LEU A 426 -0.56 -7.42 -23.83
CA LEU A 426 -0.24 -5.99 -23.79
C LEU A 426 0.75 -5.66 -24.91
N GLY A 427 0.50 -4.58 -25.64
CA GLY A 427 1.42 -4.11 -26.69
C GLY A 427 1.67 -5.11 -27.82
N GLY A 428 0.72 -5.99 -28.09
CA GLY A 428 0.84 -7.03 -29.11
C GLY A 428 1.58 -8.30 -28.65
N TYR A 429 1.98 -8.36 -27.39
CA TYR A 429 2.63 -9.54 -26.79
C TYR A 429 1.69 -10.28 -25.85
N THR A 430 1.88 -11.59 -25.74
CA THR A 430 1.22 -12.43 -24.75
C THR A 430 2.21 -12.85 -23.71
N PHE A 431 1.84 -12.64 -22.44
CA PHE A 431 2.66 -13.00 -21.28
C PHE A 431 1.99 -14.10 -20.48
N THR A 432 2.78 -15.07 -20.09
CA THR A 432 2.38 -16.19 -19.22
C THR A 432 3.21 -16.19 -17.95
N GLU A 433 2.86 -17.05 -17.01
CA GLU A 433 3.59 -17.20 -15.76
C GLU A 433 5.09 -17.46 -16.02
N GLY A 434 5.95 -16.71 -15.36
CA GLY A 434 7.41 -16.82 -15.50
C GLY A 434 8.03 -15.95 -16.57
N ASP A 435 7.25 -15.30 -17.44
CA ASP A 435 7.78 -14.29 -18.36
C ASP A 435 8.19 -13.03 -17.59
N TYR A 436 9.22 -12.32 -18.08
CA TYR A 436 9.72 -11.12 -17.42
C TYR A 436 9.06 -9.86 -17.95
N ILE A 437 8.67 -8.99 -17.02
CA ILE A 437 8.30 -7.59 -17.31
C ILE A 437 8.98 -6.66 -16.33
N SER A 438 9.06 -5.39 -16.68
CA SER A 438 9.59 -4.34 -15.82
C SER A 438 8.58 -3.19 -15.71
N LEU A 439 8.44 -2.64 -14.49
CA LEU A 439 7.52 -1.56 -14.18
C LEU A 439 8.31 -0.33 -13.72
N ASP A 440 8.01 0.83 -14.30
CA ASP A 440 8.44 2.11 -13.79
C ASP A 440 7.27 2.76 -13.05
N GLY A 441 7.26 2.63 -11.74
CA GLY A 441 6.20 3.18 -10.89
C GLY A 441 6.20 4.71 -10.81
N SER A 442 7.26 5.39 -11.26
CA SER A 442 7.35 6.85 -11.27
C SER A 442 6.74 7.45 -12.54
N THR A 443 6.83 6.76 -13.67
CA THR A 443 6.28 7.21 -14.96
C THR A 443 4.99 6.49 -15.36
N GLY A 444 4.74 5.31 -14.80
CA GLY A 444 3.65 4.44 -15.21
C GLY A 444 3.95 3.58 -16.43
N LYS A 445 5.17 3.60 -16.94
CA LYS A 445 5.57 2.82 -18.11
C LYS A 445 5.81 1.36 -17.77
N ILE A 446 5.38 0.49 -18.69
CA ILE A 446 5.54 -0.96 -18.59
C ILE A 446 6.46 -1.39 -19.73
N TYR A 447 7.46 -2.17 -19.39
CA TYR A 447 8.50 -2.63 -20.32
C TYR A 447 8.48 -4.14 -20.48
N LYS A 448 8.78 -4.59 -21.68
CA LYS A 448 9.03 -6.01 -21.95
C LYS A 448 10.40 -6.42 -21.41
N GLY A 449 10.44 -7.56 -20.75
CA GLY A 449 11.70 -8.17 -20.30
C GLY A 449 12.19 -7.68 -18.94
N ASP A 450 13.38 -8.14 -18.59
CA ASP A 450 14.06 -7.86 -17.32
C ASP A 450 15.09 -6.74 -17.51
N ILE A 451 14.70 -5.52 -17.19
CA ILE A 451 15.58 -4.35 -17.31
C ILE A 451 16.48 -4.27 -16.08
N LYS A 452 17.79 -4.11 -16.32
CA LYS A 452 18.80 -3.96 -15.28
C LYS A 452 18.48 -2.80 -14.36
N THR A 453 18.64 -3.03 -13.06
CA THR A 453 18.51 -2.02 -12.01
C THR A 453 19.87 -1.66 -11.43
N VAL A 454 19.99 -0.45 -10.86
CA VAL A 454 21.17 0.06 -10.17
C VAL A 454 20.75 0.62 -8.80
N GLU A 455 21.67 0.62 -7.85
CA GLU A 455 21.41 1.17 -6.52
C GLU A 455 21.17 2.68 -6.56
N ALA A 456 20.23 3.15 -5.74
CA ALA A 456 19.95 4.56 -5.57
C ALA A 456 21.06 5.27 -4.79
N THR A 457 21.35 6.53 -5.15
CA THR A 457 22.26 7.39 -4.40
C THR A 457 21.49 8.30 -3.45
N VAL A 458 22.02 8.47 -2.23
CA VAL A 458 21.47 9.37 -1.23
C VAL A 458 21.77 10.83 -1.61
N SER A 459 20.75 11.60 -2.02
CA SER A 459 20.90 13.01 -2.46
C SER A 459 19.63 13.84 -2.21
N GLY A 460 19.72 15.15 -2.39
CA GLY A 460 18.58 16.07 -2.31
C GLY A 460 17.96 16.15 -0.92
N ASN A 461 16.64 16.04 -0.84
CA ASN A 461 15.89 16.18 0.41
C ASN A 461 16.20 15.08 1.45
N PHE A 462 16.57 13.88 1.00
CA PHE A 462 17.07 12.85 1.90
C PHE A 462 18.34 13.34 2.64
N GLY A 463 19.26 13.98 1.94
CA GLY A 463 20.45 14.59 2.52
C GLY A 463 20.10 15.70 3.55
N ARG A 464 19.06 16.51 3.29
CA ARG A 464 18.56 17.52 4.24
C ARG A 464 18.05 16.88 5.53
N ILE A 465 17.22 15.84 5.42
CA ILE A 465 16.72 15.10 6.59
C ILE A 465 17.87 14.48 7.39
N MET A 466 18.85 13.89 6.71
CA MET A 466 20.02 13.31 7.37
C MET A 466 20.87 14.37 8.07
N ALA A 467 21.05 15.54 7.46
CA ALA A 467 21.77 16.64 8.09
C ALA A 467 21.06 17.14 9.36
N TRP A 468 19.74 17.28 9.33
CA TRP A 468 18.96 17.62 10.51
C TRP A 468 19.01 16.52 11.57
N ALA A 469 18.94 15.25 11.17
CA ALA A 469 19.08 14.12 12.10
C ALA A 469 20.46 14.13 12.79
N ASP A 470 21.53 14.42 12.05
CA ASP A 470 22.89 14.53 12.59
C ASP A 470 23.03 15.67 13.61
N GLU A 471 22.29 16.75 13.44
CA GLU A 471 22.26 17.87 14.39
C GLU A 471 21.65 17.47 15.74
N TYR A 472 20.63 16.62 15.74
CA TYR A 472 19.90 16.25 16.97
C TYR A 472 20.32 14.92 17.59
N ARG A 473 20.96 14.03 16.83
CA ARG A 473 21.40 12.72 17.35
C ARG A 473 22.53 12.89 18.37
N LYS A 474 22.61 11.91 19.30
CA LYS A 474 23.67 11.84 20.32
C LYS A 474 24.63 10.68 20.09
N LEU A 475 24.18 9.63 19.42
CA LEU A 475 24.96 8.42 19.17
C LEU A 475 25.68 8.52 17.83
N GLY A 476 26.94 8.09 17.81
CA GLY A 476 27.69 7.87 16.57
C GLY A 476 27.33 6.51 15.95
N VAL A 477 27.45 6.43 14.63
CA VAL A 477 27.18 5.19 13.86
C VAL A 477 28.50 4.66 13.30
N ARG A 478 28.84 3.43 13.69
CA ARG A 478 29.98 2.68 13.15
C ARG A 478 29.48 1.44 12.42
N THR A 479 30.19 1.04 11.39
CA THR A 479 29.87 -0.15 10.62
C THR A 479 30.95 -1.21 10.75
N ASN A 480 30.65 -2.44 10.35
CA ASN A 480 31.66 -3.48 10.17
C ASN A 480 32.28 -3.32 8.78
N ALA A 481 33.59 -3.37 8.70
CA ALA A 481 34.34 -3.40 7.46
C ALA A 481 35.66 -4.13 7.69
N ASP A 482 36.03 -5.01 6.78
CA ASP A 482 37.14 -5.94 6.94
C ASP A 482 38.22 -5.74 5.87
N THR A 483 37.94 -4.94 4.83
CA THR A 483 38.85 -4.65 3.73
C THR A 483 38.96 -3.14 3.47
N PRO A 484 40.03 -2.68 2.79
CA PRO A 484 40.15 -1.28 2.37
C PRO A 484 38.99 -0.81 1.48
N ALA A 485 38.49 -1.67 0.59
CA ALA A 485 37.38 -1.34 -0.29
C ALA A 485 36.07 -1.13 0.50
N ASP A 486 35.77 -2.03 1.44
CA ASP A 486 34.61 -1.91 2.32
C ASP A 486 34.69 -0.64 3.18
N THR A 487 35.89 -0.32 3.69
CA THR A 487 36.13 0.88 4.49
C THR A 487 35.86 2.16 3.69
N LYS A 488 36.33 2.25 2.44
CA LYS A 488 36.06 3.39 1.56
C LYS A 488 34.56 3.54 1.32
N ASN A 489 33.89 2.42 1.05
CA ASN A 489 32.43 2.44 0.84
C ASN A 489 31.69 2.85 2.11
N ALA A 490 32.08 2.34 3.27
CA ALA A 490 31.51 2.70 4.56
C ALA A 490 31.61 4.22 4.84
N VAL A 491 32.78 4.80 4.64
CA VAL A 491 33.01 6.25 4.79
C VAL A 491 32.18 7.06 3.80
N ARG A 492 32.11 6.61 2.55
CA ARG A 492 31.29 7.24 1.50
C ARG A 492 29.81 7.26 1.89
N LEU A 493 29.33 6.20 2.55
CA LEU A 493 27.95 6.09 3.04
C LEU A 493 27.71 6.81 4.37
N GLY A 494 28.72 7.45 4.96
CA GLY A 494 28.59 8.29 6.13
C GLY A 494 28.92 7.59 7.48
N ALA A 495 29.58 6.44 7.46
CA ALA A 495 30.02 5.79 8.68
C ALA A 495 31.05 6.64 9.44
N GLU A 496 30.91 6.73 10.75
CA GLU A 496 31.79 7.53 11.62
C GLU A 496 32.98 6.73 12.16
N GLY A 497 33.10 5.49 11.72
CA GLY A 497 34.19 4.60 12.07
C GLY A 497 33.85 3.15 11.78
N ILE A 498 34.81 2.27 12.08
CA ILE A 498 34.61 0.82 12.01
C ILE A 498 34.36 0.30 13.43
N GLY A 499 33.19 -0.31 13.63
CA GLY A 499 32.78 -0.91 14.92
C GLY A 499 33.42 -2.24 15.17
N LEU A 500 33.70 -3.02 14.10
CA LEU A 500 34.45 -4.25 14.15
C LEU A 500 35.13 -4.51 12.81
N CYS A 501 36.43 -4.68 12.84
CA CYS A 501 37.23 -5.25 11.77
C CYS A 501 37.60 -6.69 12.15
N ARG A 502 37.09 -7.65 11.41
CA ARG A 502 37.36 -9.09 11.57
C ARG A 502 38.60 -9.42 10.77
N THR A 503 39.74 -9.48 11.40
CA THR A 503 41.03 -9.59 10.73
C THR A 503 41.21 -10.91 9.95
N GLU A 504 40.52 -11.97 10.35
CA GLU A 504 40.50 -13.23 9.61
C GLU A 504 39.91 -13.09 8.19
N HIS A 505 38.97 -12.19 7.97
CA HIS A 505 38.36 -11.94 6.66
C HIS A 505 39.34 -11.33 5.65
N MET A 506 40.45 -10.77 6.09
CA MET A 506 41.52 -10.28 5.22
C MET A 506 42.22 -11.40 4.44
N PHE A 507 42.02 -12.67 4.84
CA PHE A 507 42.77 -13.81 4.34
C PHE A 507 41.98 -14.79 3.47
N PHE A 508 40.74 -14.46 3.09
CA PHE A 508 39.94 -15.30 2.20
C PHE A 508 40.32 -15.17 0.71
N GLY A 509 41.16 -14.24 0.33
CA GLY A 509 41.64 -14.11 -1.04
C GLY A 509 42.44 -15.32 -1.51
N GLU A 510 42.35 -15.69 -2.79
CA GLU A 510 42.97 -16.87 -3.37
C GLU A 510 44.49 -16.89 -3.17
N ASP A 511 45.14 -15.74 -3.18
CA ASP A 511 46.57 -15.57 -2.96
C ASP A 511 46.98 -15.62 -1.47
N ARG A 512 46.04 -15.47 -0.56
CA ARG A 512 46.28 -15.36 0.89
C ARG A 512 45.90 -16.62 1.65
N ILE A 513 44.81 -17.28 1.26
CA ILE A 513 44.25 -18.41 1.99
C ILE A 513 45.25 -19.59 2.15
N PRO A 514 46.09 -19.97 1.15
CA PRO A 514 47.07 -21.02 1.33
C PRO A 514 48.11 -20.67 2.41
N LYS A 515 48.57 -19.42 2.47
CA LYS A 515 49.53 -18.93 3.44
C LYS A 515 48.96 -18.94 4.85
N PHE A 516 47.69 -18.60 4.97
CA PHE A 516 46.97 -18.60 6.25
C PHE A 516 46.74 -20.04 6.75
N ARG A 517 46.36 -20.97 5.87
CA ARG A 517 46.24 -22.40 6.16
C ARG A 517 47.57 -22.99 6.63
N ARG A 518 48.69 -22.61 6.01
CA ARG A 518 50.03 -23.02 6.44
C ARG A 518 50.33 -22.57 7.87
N MET A 519 49.96 -21.37 8.23
CA MET A 519 50.11 -20.88 9.63
C MET A 519 49.28 -21.71 10.62
N ILE A 520 48.01 -21.98 10.29
CA ILE A 520 47.11 -22.77 11.13
C ILE A 520 47.64 -24.17 11.36
N LEU A 521 48.13 -24.82 10.31
CA LEU A 521 48.61 -26.22 10.35
C LEU A 521 50.03 -26.40 10.84
N SER A 522 50.75 -25.32 11.17
CA SER A 522 52.09 -25.41 11.70
C SER A 522 52.13 -26.14 13.07
N ASP A 523 52.94 -27.16 13.16
CA ASP A 523 53.07 -28.06 14.31
C ASP A 523 54.11 -27.62 15.34
N THR A 524 55.00 -26.68 14.98
CA THR A 524 55.97 -26.08 15.87
C THR A 524 55.89 -24.57 15.88
N VAL A 525 56.39 -23.95 16.97
CA VAL A 525 56.44 -22.50 17.11
C VAL A 525 57.29 -21.87 16.01
N GLU A 526 58.43 -22.47 15.69
CA GLU A 526 59.37 -21.98 14.66
C GLU A 526 58.72 -21.95 13.28
N LYS A 527 58.04 -23.02 12.89
CA LYS A 527 57.31 -23.10 11.62
C LYS A 527 56.17 -22.08 11.56
N ARG A 528 55.45 -21.90 12.68
CA ARG A 528 54.37 -20.94 12.76
C ARG A 528 54.85 -19.50 12.66
N VAL A 529 55.98 -19.17 13.31
CA VAL A 529 56.61 -17.85 13.20
C VAL A 529 57.01 -17.55 11.75
N GLU A 530 57.59 -18.52 11.06
CA GLU A 530 57.89 -18.37 9.62
C GLU A 530 56.64 -18.17 8.77
N ALA A 531 55.59 -18.95 9.00
CA ALA A 531 54.32 -18.82 8.29
C ALA A 531 53.60 -17.49 8.58
N LEU A 532 53.83 -16.87 9.71
CA LEU A 532 53.26 -15.57 10.08
C LEU A 532 53.88 -14.38 9.37
N LYS A 533 55.10 -14.49 8.85
CA LYS A 533 55.80 -13.38 8.17
C LYS A 533 55.01 -12.78 7.03
N PRO A 534 54.56 -13.56 6.00
CA PRO A 534 53.74 -13.01 4.92
C PRO A 534 52.37 -12.50 5.39
N ILE A 535 51.78 -13.12 6.41
CA ILE A 535 50.52 -12.70 7.02
C ILE A 535 50.65 -11.33 7.62
N GLY A 536 51.71 -11.07 8.37
CA GLY A 536 52.03 -9.76 8.98
C GLY A 536 52.18 -8.66 7.92
N GLU A 537 52.83 -8.97 6.77
CA GLU A 537 52.96 -7.99 5.69
C GLU A 537 51.63 -7.67 5.03
N PHE A 538 50.76 -8.63 4.81
CA PHE A 538 49.40 -8.41 4.31
C PHE A 538 48.59 -7.56 5.27
N GLN A 539 48.57 -7.87 6.55
CA GLN A 539 47.84 -7.09 7.56
C GLN A 539 48.34 -5.65 7.64
N LYS A 540 49.67 -5.46 7.62
CA LYS A 540 50.28 -4.13 7.64
C LYS A 540 49.80 -3.28 6.46
N ALA A 541 49.80 -3.85 5.26
CA ALA A 541 49.34 -3.18 4.04
C ALA A 541 47.85 -2.85 4.11
N ASP A 542 47.03 -3.80 4.55
CA ASP A 542 45.57 -3.61 4.66
C ASP A 542 45.23 -2.58 5.73
N PHE A 543 45.81 -2.65 6.92
CA PHE A 543 45.56 -1.65 7.95
C PHE A 543 45.97 -0.26 7.52
N LYS A 544 47.13 -0.13 6.85
CA LYS A 544 47.56 1.17 6.33
C LYS A 544 46.51 1.74 5.38
N ALA A 545 46.04 0.95 4.40
CA ALA A 545 45.03 1.37 3.44
C ALA A 545 43.69 1.67 4.09
N MET A 546 43.30 0.91 5.12
CA MET A 546 42.06 1.14 5.88
C MET A 546 42.14 2.43 6.70
N TYR A 547 43.26 2.70 7.37
CA TYR A 547 43.45 3.96 8.12
C TYR A 547 43.47 5.19 7.19
N GLU A 548 44.09 5.07 6.03
CA GLU A 548 44.04 6.13 5.01
C GLU A 548 42.60 6.40 4.58
N ALA A 549 41.81 5.34 4.32
CA ALA A 549 40.41 5.46 3.95
C ALA A 549 39.52 6.02 5.05
N LEU A 550 39.88 5.80 6.33
CA LEU A 550 39.14 6.29 7.48
C LEU A 550 39.31 7.78 7.76
N GLU A 551 40.38 8.41 7.25
CA GLU A 551 40.61 9.85 7.41
C GLU A 551 40.52 10.31 8.88
N GLY A 552 41.13 9.56 9.80
CA GLY A 552 41.13 9.86 11.22
C GLY A 552 39.93 9.32 12.01
N ARG A 553 39.00 8.63 11.40
CA ARG A 553 37.90 7.97 12.09
C ARG A 553 38.39 6.72 12.83
N PRO A 554 37.78 6.35 13.99
CA PRO A 554 38.21 5.21 14.78
C PRO A 554 37.86 3.86 14.11
N MET A 555 38.71 2.87 14.40
CA MET A 555 38.50 1.48 14.03
C MET A 555 38.73 0.56 15.22
N THR A 556 37.78 -0.33 15.51
CA THR A 556 37.96 -1.40 16.49
C THR A 556 38.44 -2.65 15.74
N VAL A 557 39.61 -3.12 16.10
CA VAL A 557 40.24 -4.29 15.48
C VAL A 557 40.07 -5.51 16.38
N ARG A 558 39.55 -6.60 15.84
CA ARG A 558 39.55 -7.90 16.49
C ARG A 558 40.89 -8.57 16.24
N TYR A 559 41.48 -9.16 17.27
CA TYR A 559 42.64 -10.03 17.08
C TYR A 559 42.24 -11.23 16.22
N LEU A 560 43.24 -11.84 15.57
CA LEU A 560 43.02 -13.02 14.73
C LEU A 560 42.29 -14.12 15.50
N ASP A 561 41.14 -14.49 15.01
CA ASP A 561 40.29 -15.54 15.55
C ASP A 561 39.71 -16.37 14.38
N PRO A 562 40.59 -17.19 13.74
CA PRO A 562 40.19 -17.92 12.54
C PRO A 562 39.24 -19.06 12.87
N PRO A 563 38.02 -19.04 12.32
CA PRO A 563 37.13 -20.20 12.38
C PRO A 563 37.73 -21.33 11.54
N LEU A 564 38.20 -22.38 12.19
CA LEU A 564 38.93 -23.45 11.52
C LEU A 564 38.16 -24.12 10.41
N HIS A 565 36.84 -24.27 10.58
CA HIS A 565 35.96 -24.86 9.59
C HIS A 565 35.82 -24.03 8.29
N GLU A 566 36.14 -22.73 8.32
CA GLU A 566 36.12 -21.87 7.12
C GLU A 566 37.47 -21.89 6.38
N PHE A 567 38.56 -22.12 7.09
CA PHE A 567 39.91 -22.07 6.52
C PHE A 567 40.47 -23.45 6.13
N VAL A 568 40.16 -24.48 6.92
CA VAL A 568 40.66 -25.84 6.65
C VAL A 568 39.78 -26.50 5.60
N PRO A 569 40.37 -26.99 4.49
CA PRO A 569 39.59 -27.60 3.42
C PRO A 569 38.96 -28.92 3.87
N THR A 570 37.78 -29.20 3.37
CA THR A 570 37.02 -30.43 3.61
C THR A 570 37.08 -31.37 2.38
N GLU A 571 37.31 -30.81 1.20
CA GLU A 571 37.37 -31.58 -0.05
C GLU A 571 38.72 -32.27 -0.24
N GLU A 572 38.72 -33.53 -0.64
CA GLU A 572 39.92 -34.37 -0.76
C GLU A 572 40.97 -33.79 -1.72
N GLU A 573 40.53 -33.17 -2.80
CA GLU A 573 41.43 -32.53 -3.76
C GLU A 573 42.19 -31.34 -3.17
N ASP A 574 41.48 -30.49 -2.41
CA ASP A 574 42.07 -29.34 -1.75
C ASP A 574 42.97 -29.75 -0.58
N ILE A 575 42.62 -30.83 0.12
CA ILE A 575 43.48 -31.41 1.16
C ILE A 575 44.80 -31.92 0.53
N LYS A 576 44.75 -32.59 -0.61
CA LYS A 576 45.93 -33.04 -1.31
C LYS A 576 46.81 -31.88 -1.77
N LYS A 577 46.25 -30.84 -2.35
CA LYS A 577 46.98 -29.62 -2.75
C LYS A 577 47.65 -28.93 -1.57
N LEU A 578 47.03 -28.95 -0.38
CA LEU A 578 47.58 -28.36 0.81
C LEU A 578 48.72 -29.22 1.42
N ALA A 579 48.71 -30.54 1.22
CA ALA A 579 49.71 -31.47 1.70
C ALA A 579 50.98 -31.45 0.86
N GLU A 580 50.95 -31.10 -0.41
CA GLU A 580 52.09 -30.87 -1.31
C GLU A 580 52.81 -29.54 -0.96
#